data_d8ba769f9c08894d0ead10823734950e
#
_entry.id   d8ba769f9c08894d0ead10823734950e
#
_cell.length_a   1.000
_cell.length_b   1.000
_cell.length_c   1.000
_cell.angle_alpha   90.00
_cell.angle_beta   90.00
_cell.angle_gamma   90.00
#
_symmetry.space_group_name_H-M   'P 1'
#
loop_
_entity.id
_entity.type
_entity.pdbx_description
1 polymer ?
#
loop_
_entity_poly.entity_id
_entity_poly.type
_entity_poly.pdbx_seq_one_letter_code
_entity_poly.pdbx_strand_id
1 'polypeptide(L)'
;CAPGDGERLAGSDKDLREHALASDSVSTILARLCSEVSTRGPFLLELPNVVHLATDVSARLTDARLLDLVAALHPTAAVCGTPRDLAMRLIEELEDTERGRYSGPVGWVDASGDGEFAIALRCGLASGTRLRLYAGAGIMPDSDPDAELAETEAKMRPLLDALGV
;
A
#
# COMPACT_ATOMS: atom_id res chain seq x y z
N CYS A 1 12.10 0.43 5.04
CA CYS A 1 13.41 0.42 5.75
C CYS A 1 14.44 -0.34 4.93
N ALA A 2 15.74 -0.01 5.12
CA ALA A 2 16.83 -0.71 4.45
C ALA A 2 16.97 -2.16 4.95
N PRO A 3 17.64 -3.05 4.18
CA PRO A 3 18.01 -4.37 4.69
C PRO A 3 18.85 -4.23 5.97
N GLY A 4 18.49 -4.99 7.02
CA GLY A 4 19.11 -4.91 8.34
C GLY A 4 18.40 -4.00 9.36
N ASP A 5 17.45 -3.19 8.95
CA ASP A 5 16.67 -2.30 9.83
C ASP A 5 15.46 -3.00 10.51
N GLY A 6 15.33 -4.31 10.39
CA GLY A 6 14.15 -5.03 10.86
C GLY A 6 13.84 -4.86 12.35
N GLU A 7 14.86 -4.91 13.20
CA GLU A 7 14.68 -4.71 14.65
C GLU A 7 14.21 -3.28 14.97
N ARG A 8 14.75 -2.27 14.28
CA ARG A 8 14.32 -0.88 14.42
C ARG A 8 12.87 -0.71 14.00
N LEU A 9 12.48 -1.31 12.87
CA LEU A 9 11.11 -1.26 12.35
C LEU A 9 10.12 -1.94 13.32
N ALA A 10 10.47 -3.12 13.82
CA ALA A 10 9.65 -3.86 14.79
C ALA A 10 9.52 -3.15 16.15
N GLY A 11 10.48 -2.30 16.52
CA GLY A 11 10.48 -1.51 17.74
C GLY A 11 9.92 -0.09 17.60
N SER A 12 9.52 0.33 16.41
CA SER A 12 9.00 1.66 16.14
C SER A 12 7.50 1.74 16.39
N ASP A 13 7.09 2.45 17.43
CA ASP A 13 5.67 2.68 17.75
C ASP A 13 4.93 3.41 16.62
N LYS A 14 5.61 4.30 15.88
CA LYS A 14 5.06 4.99 14.70
C LYS A 14 4.73 3.98 13.60
N ASP A 15 5.72 3.18 13.19
CA ASP A 15 5.59 2.22 12.11
C ASP A 15 4.55 1.13 12.43
N LEU A 16 4.52 0.67 13.70
CA LEU A 16 3.51 -0.28 14.17
C LEU A 16 2.10 0.30 14.14
N ARG A 17 1.90 1.57 14.52
CA ARG A 17 0.59 2.24 14.43
C ARG A 17 0.14 2.45 12.99
N GLU A 18 1.02 2.89 12.10
CA GLU A 18 0.73 3.03 10.67
C GLU A 18 0.31 1.68 10.08
N HIS A 19 1.08 0.63 10.37
CA HIS A 19 0.77 -0.72 9.92
C HIS A 19 -0.57 -1.24 10.46
N ALA A 20 -0.87 -1.00 11.75
CA ALA A 20 -2.13 -1.39 12.38
C ALA A 20 -3.33 -0.71 11.70
N LEU A 21 -3.26 0.60 11.43
CA LEU A 21 -4.31 1.32 10.71
C LEU A 21 -4.59 0.69 9.33
N ALA A 22 -3.54 0.29 8.61
CA ALA A 22 -3.68 -0.37 7.32
C ALA A 22 -4.32 -1.75 7.43
N SER A 23 -3.81 -2.62 8.30
CA SER A 23 -4.30 -4.00 8.48
C SER A 23 -5.72 -4.06 9.07
N ASP A 24 -6.04 -3.19 10.02
CA ASP A 24 -7.37 -3.12 10.63
C ASP A 24 -8.42 -2.62 9.63
N SER A 25 -8.05 -1.69 8.74
CA SER A 25 -8.94 -1.23 7.67
C SER A 25 -9.35 -2.38 6.74
N VAL A 26 -8.40 -3.24 6.37
CA VAL A 26 -8.64 -4.42 5.54
C VAL A 26 -9.53 -5.43 6.26
N SER A 27 -9.17 -5.80 7.49
CA SER A 27 -9.92 -6.78 8.30
C SER A 27 -11.36 -6.34 8.55
N THR A 28 -11.57 -5.04 8.83
CA THR A 28 -12.90 -4.45 9.04
C THR A 28 -13.77 -4.53 7.79
N ILE A 29 -13.20 -4.31 6.61
CA ILE A 29 -13.95 -4.39 5.34
C ILE A 29 -14.27 -5.85 5.02
N LEU A 30 -13.30 -6.76 5.17
CA LEU A 30 -13.50 -8.18 4.91
C LEU A 30 -14.57 -8.79 5.83
N ALA A 31 -14.63 -8.38 7.10
CA ALA A 31 -15.65 -8.84 8.04
C ALA A 31 -17.10 -8.52 7.62
N ARG A 32 -17.30 -7.59 6.69
CA ARG A 32 -18.63 -7.24 6.14
C ARG A 32 -19.02 -8.08 4.93
N LEU A 33 -18.05 -8.63 4.21
CA LEU A 33 -18.24 -9.29 2.91
C LEU A 33 -17.88 -10.79 2.95
N CYS A 34 -17.21 -11.21 4.01
CA CYS A 34 -16.66 -12.54 4.16
C CYS A 34 -16.99 -13.12 5.52
N SER A 35 -16.85 -14.43 5.65
CA SER A 35 -16.85 -15.16 6.92
C SER A 35 -15.44 -15.64 7.27
N GLU A 36 -15.26 -16.14 8.49
CA GLU A 36 -14.01 -16.77 8.96
C GLU A 36 -12.77 -15.85 8.73
N VAL A 37 -12.92 -14.56 9.02
CA VAL A 37 -11.80 -13.62 8.90
C VAL A 37 -10.77 -13.91 9.98
N SER A 38 -9.52 -14.11 9.58
CA SER A 38 -8.39 -14.33 10.48
C SER A 38 -7.18 -13.51 10.04
N THR A 39 -6.39 -13.09 11.01
CA THR A 39 -5.16 -12.30 10.79
C THR A 39 -3.96 -13.00 11.39
N ARG A 40 -2.83 -12.93 10.70
CA ARG A 40 -1.53 -13.40 11.18
C ARG A 40 -0.50 -12.29 10.99
N GLY A 41 0.04 -11.76 12.07
CA GLY A 41 1.02 -10.69 12.07
C GLY A 41 0.83 -9.69 13.22
N PRO A 42 1.55 -8.58 13.22
CA PRO A 42 2.57 -8.24 12.21
C PRO A 42 3.82 -9.11 12.29
N PHE A 43 4.48 -9.31 11.16
CA PHE A 43 5.79 -9.95 11.06
C PHE A 43 6.69 -9.15 10.10
N LEU A 44 8.01 -9.39 10.17
CA LEU A 44 8.95 -8.78 9.25
C LEU A 44 8.97 -9.55 7.93
N LEU A 45 8.68 -8.85 6.84
CA LEU A 45 8.81 -9.35 5.46
C LEU A 45 10.11 -8.79 4.88
N GLU A 46 11.11 -9.66 4.74
CA GLU A 46 12.38 -9.33 4.13
C GLU A 46 12.30 -9.49 2.61
N LEU A 47 12.59 -8.42 1.89
CA LEU A 47 12.76 -8.39 0.44
C LEU A 47 14.22 -8.04 0.12
N PRO A 48 14.70 -8.27 -1.11
CA PRO A 48 16.12 -8.05 -1.44
C PRO A 48 16.67 -6.68 -1.06
N ASN A 49 15.85 -5.63 -1.16
CA ASN A 49 16.29 -4.24 -0.97
C ASN A 49 15.61 -3.52 0.19
N VAL A 50 14.60 -4.13 0.82
CA VAL A 50 13.80 -3.48 1.87
C VAL A 50 13.23 -4.50 2.84
N VAL A 51 12.94 -4.04 4.07
CA VAL A 51 12.17 -4.79 5.08
C VAL A 51 10.87 -4.04 5.34
N HIS A 52 9.77 -4.77 5.42
CA HIS A 52 8.44 -4.24 5.73
C HIS A 52 7.81 -4.97 6.92
N LEU A 53 6.92 -4.29 7.64
CA LEU A 53 5.92 -4.96 8.44
C LEU A 53 4.86 -5.54 7.51
N ALA A 54 4.44 -6.77 7.75
CA ALA A 54 3.42 -7.45 6.98
C ALA A 54 2.40 -8.13 7.89
N THR A 55 1.16 -8.20 7.43
CA THR A 55 0.07 -8.95 8.07
C THR A 55 -0.69 -9.70 6.99
N ASP A 56 -0.82 -11.00 7.15
CA ASP A 56 -1.71 -11.80 6.33
C ASP A 56 -3.13 -11.72 6.88
N VAL A 57 -4.08 -11.44 6.01
CA VAL A 57 -5.52 -11.50 6.33
C VAL A 57 -6.16 -12.51 5.42
N SER A 58 -6.77 -13.52 6.01
CA SER A 58 -7.47 -14.60 5.30
C SER A 58 -8.95 -14.57 5.66
N ALA A 59 -9.80 -14.83 4.67
CA ALA A 59 -11.24 -14.86 4.87
C ALA A 59 -11.88 -15.82 3.86
N ARG A 60 -13.06 -16.34 4.19
CA ARG A 60 -13.89 -17.14 3.29
C ARG A 60 -14.92 -16.25 2.61
N LEU A 61 -14.91 -16.20 1.27
CA LEU A 61 -15.97 -15.55 0.50
C LEU A 61 -17.33 -16.20 0.79
N THR A 62 -18.35 -15.37 0.93
CA THR A 62 -19.76 -15.83 1.02
C THR A 62 -20.43 -15.63 -0.35
N ASP A 63 -21.04 -14.46 -0.57
CA ASP A 63 -21.75 -14.16 -1.81
C ASP A 63 -20.99 -13.14 -2.69
N ALA A 64 -19.92 -12.52 -2.16
CA ALA A 64 -19.12 -11.54 -2.88
C ALA A 64 -18.17 -12.22 -3.89
N ARG A 65 -17.92 -11.56 -5.01
CA ARG A 65 -16.91 -11.95 -6.00
C ARG A 65 -15.61 -11.20 -5.77
N LEU A 66 -14.53 -11.65 -6.37
CA LEU A 66 -13.21 -11.00 -6.25
C LEU A 66 -13.25 -9.50 -6.58
N LEU A 67 -13.93 -9.08 -7.64
CA LEU A 67 -14.05 -7.67 -7.99
C LEU A 67 -14.87 -6.85 -7.00
N ASP A 68 -15.82 -7.45 -6.30
CA ASP A 68 -16.58 -6.80 -5.23
C ASP A 68 -15.65 -6.51 -4.02
N LEU A 69 -14.72 -7.44 -3.72
CA LEU A 69 -13.67 -7.22 -2.71
C LEU A 69 -12.70 -6.12 -3.13
N VAL A 70 -12.22 -6.15 -4.37
CA VAL A 70 -11.32 -5.10 -4.90
C VAL A 70 -11.98 -3.73 -4.78
N ALA A 71 -13.24 -3.60 -5.19
CA ALA A 71 -13.99 -2.34 -5.10
C ALA A 71 -14.20 -1.88 -3.65
N ALA A 72 -14.44 -2.79 -2.73
CA ALA A 72 -14.63 -2.46 -1.31
C ALA A 72 -13.33 -2.07 -0.61
N LEU A 73 -12.24 -2.79 -0.90
CA LEU A 73 -10.94 -2.57 -0.28
C LEU A 73 -10.22 -1.33 -0.84
N HIS A 74 -10.42 -0.99 -2.10
CA HIS A 74 -9.70 0.11 -2.73
C HIS A 74 -10.41 1.46 -2.56
N PRO A 75 -9.64 2.53 -2.23
CA PRO A 75 -8.27 2.53 -1.74
C PRO A 75 -8.18 2.08 -0.27
N THR A 76 -7.15 1.31 0.05
CA THR A 76 -6.85 0.94 1.44
C THR A 76 -6.26 2.13 2.21
N ALA A 77 -6.28 2.06 3.55
CA ALA A 77 -5.65 3.09 4.38
C ALA A 77 -4.14 3.25 4.08
N ALA A 78 -3.46 2.19 3.64
CA ALA A 78 -2.04 2.20 3.29
C ALA A 78 -1.68 3.11 2.10
N VAL A 79 -2.63 3.46 1.24
CA VAL A 79 -2.39 4.31 0.04
C VAL A 79 -3.27 5.54 -0.02
N CYS A 80 -4.26 5.63 0.85
CA CYS A 80 -5.17 6.75 0.95
C CYS A 80 -5.06 7.43 2.31
N GLY A 81 -5.32 6.68 3.37
CA GLY A 81 -5.41 7.16 4.74
C GLY A 81 -6.76 6.84 5.38
N THR A 82 -6.91 7.27 6.62
CA THR A 82 -8.14 7.06 7.40
C THR A 82 -8.46 8.31 8.24
N PRO A 83 -9.73 8.77 8.28
CA PRO A 83 -10.93 8.29 7.57
C PRO A 83 -10.84 8.50 6.05
N ARG A 84 -11.25 7.49 5.27
CA ARG A 84 -11.07 7.43 3.81
C ARG A 84 -11.53 8.67 3.06
N ASP A 85 -12.77 9.11 3.28
CA ASP A 85 -13.35 10.22 2.53
C ASP A 85 -12.64 11.57 2.83
N LEU A 86 -12.16 11.75 4.04
CA LEU A 86 -11.37 12.93 4.39
C LEU A 86 -9.99 12.87 3.75
N ALA A 87 -9.32 11.72 3.84
CA ALA A 87 -8.00 11.52 3.25
C ALA A 87 -8.03 11.70 1.73
N MET A 88 -9.04 11.18 1.03
CA MET A 88 -9.23 11.39 -0.41
C MET A 88 -9.28 12.87 -0.79
N ARG A 89 -10.10 13.67 -0.07
CA ARG A 89 -10.17 15.11 -0.32
C ARG A 89 -8.87 15.83 -0.08
N LEU A 90 -8.16 15.47 1.01
CA LEU A 90 -6.85 16.08 1.31
C LEU A 90 -5.81 15.74 0.25
N ILE A 91 -5.81 14.52 -0.26
CA ILE A 91 -4.93 14.10 -1.36
C ILE A 91 -5.20 14.94 -2.61
N GLU A 92 -6.49 15.11 -2.99
CA GLU A 92 -6.88 15.93 -4.14
C GLU A 92 -6.51 17.42 -3.98
N GLU A 93 -6.56 17.94 -2.75
CA GLU A 93 -6.24 19.33 -2.45
C GLU A 93 -4.73 19.60 -2.37
N LEU A 94 -3.94 18.63 -1.88
CA LEU A 94 -2.54 18.85 -1.52
C LEU A 94 -1.55 18.29 -2.55
N GLU A 95 -1.93 17.30 -3.34
CA GLU A 95 -1.07 16.78 -4.39
C GLU A 95 -1.18 17.61 -5.68
N ASP A 96 -0.06 18.16 -6.14
CA ASP A 96 0.00 18.96 -7.37
C ASP A 96 -0.18 18.15 -8.66
N THR A 97 -0.31 16.82 -8.54
CA THR A 97 -0.39 15.92 -9.69
C THR A 97 -1.50 14.88 -9.52
N GLU A 98 -2.20 14.61 -10.62
CA GLU A 98 -3.14 13.49 -10.65
C GLU A 98 -2.41 12.16 -10.51
N ARG A 99 -2.88 11.31 -9.62
CA ARG A 99 -2.35 9.94 -9.43
C ARG A 99 -2.59 9.04 -10.63
N GLY A 100 -3.66 9.26 -11.37
CA GLY A 100 -4.03 8.42 -12.51
C GLY A 100 -4.18 6.96 -12.11
N ARG A 101 -3.27 6.11 -12.60
CA ARG A 101 -3.23 4.68 -12.25
C ARG A 101 -2.35 4.36 -11.03
N TYR A 102 -1.56 5.31 -10.57
CA TYR A 102 -0.74 5.15 -9.37
C TYR A 102 -1.63 4.87 -8.16
N SER A 103 -1.21 3.96 -7.31
CA SER A 103 -1.94 3.43 -6.15
C SER A 103 -3.26 2.71 -6.48
N GLY A 104 -3.64 2.58 -7.75
CA GLY A 104 -4.82 1.82 -8.18
C GLY A 104 -4.63 0.31 -8.13
N PRO A 105 -5.72 -0.47 -8.13
CA PRO A 105 -5.64 -1.92 -8.21
C PRO A 105 -5.26 -2.35 -9.62
N VAL A 106 -4.32 -3.28 -9.72
CA VAL A 106 -3.92 -3.93 -10.97
C VAL A 106 -3.89 -5.43 -10.79
N GLY A 107 -4.47 -6.18 -11.70
CA GLY A 107 -4.56 -7.62 -11.54
C GLY A 107 -5.32 -8.30 -12.67
N TRP A 108 -5.74 -9.52 -12.40
CA TRP A 108 -6.47 -10.35 -13.36
C TRP A 108 -7.55 -11.18 -12.64
N VAL A 109 -8.56 -11.55 -13.39
CA VAL A 109 -9.61 -12.50 -13.00
C VAL A 109 -9.77 -13.50 -14.13
N ASP A 110 -9.84 -14.78 -13.82
CA ASP A 110 -10.08 -15.82 -14.80
C ASP A 110 -11.58 -16.16 -14.97
N ALA A 111 -11.87 -17.13 -15.84
CA ALA A 111 -13.23 -17.55 -16.12
C ALA A 111 -13.91 -18.29 -14.96
N SER A 112 -13.15 -18.79 -14.00
CA SER A 112 -13.65 -19.41 -12.76
C SER A 112 -14.01 -18.39 -11.70
N GLY A 113 -13.59 -17.11 -11.87
CA GLY A 113 -13.75 -16.04 -10.89
C GLY A 113 -12.57 -15.94 -9.92
N ASP A 114 -11.56 -16.77 -10.08
CA ASP A 114 -10.30 -16.67 -9.34
C ASP A 114 -9.42 -15.56 -9.91
N GLY A 115 -8.52 -15.00 -9.11
CA GLY A 115 -7.66 -13.93 -9.57
C GLY A 115 -6.76 -13.36 -8.50
N GLU A 116 -5.96 -12.40 -8.90
CA GLU A 116 -5.00 -11.73 -8.03
C GLU A 116 -4.96 -10.24 -8.36
N PHE A 117 -4.92 -9.40 -7.34
CA PHE A 117 -4.76 -7.95 -7.48
C PHE A 117 -3.66 -7.44 -6.57
N ALA A 118 -2.85 -6.54 -7.11
CA ALA A 118 -1.87 -5.76 -6.37
C ALA A 118 -2.22 -4.27 -6.45
N ILE A 119 -1.65 -3.49 -5.54
CA ILE A 119 -1.70 -2.03 -5.62
C ILE A 119 -0.53 -1.56 -6.48
N ALA A 120 -0.80 -0.70 -7.49
CA ALA A 120 0.20 -0.15 -8.39
C ALA A 120 1.10 0.85 -7.66
N LEU A 121 2.03 0.34 -6.87
CA LEU A 121 3.07 1.09 -6.17
C LEU A 121 4.42 0.91 -6.86
N ARG A 122 5.38 1.82 -6.59
CA ARG A 122 6.73 1.77 -7.15
C ARG A 122 6.67 1.53 -8.66
N CYS A 123 5.89 2.34 -9.34
CA CYS A 123 5.60 2.21 -10.75
C CYS A 123 5.92 3.50 -11.51
N GLY A 124 5.89 3.43 -12.84
CA GLY A 124 6.07 4.56 -13.70
C GLY A 124 5.09 4.58 -14.85
N LEU A 125 4.79 5.76 -15.34
CA LEU A 125 4.00 5.98 -16.55
C LEU A 125 4.91 6.42 -17.69
N ALA A 126 5.03 5.55 -18.70
CA ALA A 126 5.77 5.86 -19.92
C ALA A 126 4.85 6.55 -20.95
N SER A 127 5.33 7.66 -21.52
CA SER A 127 4.64 8.40 -22.58
C SER A 127 5.68 8.94 -23.59
N GLY A 128 5.78 8.32 -24.74
CA GLY A 128 6.82 8.63 -25.72
C GLY A 128 8.22 8.43 -25.11
N THR A 129 9.01 9.48 -25.07
CA THR A 129 10.38 9.48 -24.50
C THR A 129 10.42 9.89 -23.02
N ARG A 130 9.28 10.11 -22.39
CA ARG A 130 9.19 10.53 -20.99
C ARG A 130 8.71 9.39 -20.13
N LEU A 131 9.29 9.29 -18.94
CA LEU A 131 8.85 8.38 -17.88
C LEU A 131 8.60 9.18 -16.59
N ARG A 132 7.38 9.07 -16.06
CA ARG A 132 7.04 9.64 -14.75
C ARG A 132 7.06 8.51 -13.74
N LEU A 133 7.88 8.63 -12.71
CA LEU A 133 7.95 7.69 -11.61
C LEU A 133 7.08 8.18 -10.45
N TYR A 134 6.54 7.23 -9.69
CA TYR A 134 5.69 7.50 -8.54
C TYR A 134 6.20 6.76 -7.30
N ALA A 135 6.31 7.50 -6.20
CA ALA A 135 6.51 6.97 -4.86
C ALA A 135 5.74 7.83 -3.85
N GLY A 136 5.50 7.32 -2.67
CA GLY A 136 4.84 8.02 -1.57
C GLY A 136 5.15 7.40 -0.23
N ALA A 137 4.87 8.14 0.83
CA ALA A 137 4.99 7.69 2.21
C ALA A 137 3.67 7.90 2.96
N GLY A 138 3.45 7.12 4.02
CA GLY A 138 2.32 7.30 4.93
C GLY A 138 2.61 8.44 5.89
N ILE A 139 1.70 9.41 5.99
CA ILE A 139 1.87 10.55 6.88
C ILE A 139 1.11 10.31 8.19
N MET A 140 1.83 10.37 9.28
CA MET A 140 1.33 10.26 10.64
C MET A 140 1.48 11.60 11.37
N PRO A 141 0.73 11.86 12.47
CA PRO A 141 0.83 13.13 13.20
C PRO A 141 2.25 13.46 13.72
N ASP A 142 3.07 12.45 13.91
CA ASP A 142 4.46 12.55 14.36
C ASP A 142 5.48 12.32 13.22
N SER A 143 5.05 12.40 11.96
CA SER A 143 5.95 12.33 10.80
C SER A 143 6.84 13.57 10.72
N ASP A 144 8.12 13.33 10.43
CA ASP A 144 9.09 14.38 10.09
C ASP A 144 9.15 14.55 8.58
N PRO A 145 8.92 15.75 8.03
CA PRO A 145 8.85 15.97 6.58
C PRO A 145 10.11 15.55 5.81
N ASP A 146 11.28 15.80 6.38
CA ASP A 146 12.55 15.47 5.73
C ASP A 146 12.80 13.98 5.71
N ALA A 147 12.39 13.27 6.79
CA ALA A 147 12.45 11.82 6.85
C ALA A 147 11.48 11.15 5.86
N GLU A 148 10.25 11.67 5.72
CA GLU A 148 9.27 11.16 4.75
C GLU A 148 9.72 11.40 3.30
N LEU A 149 10.32 12.56 3.02
CA LEU A 149 10.90 12.85 1.70
C LEU A 149 12.04 11.86 1.38
N ALA A 150 12.97 11.67 2.30
CA ALA A 150 14.06 10.70 2.13
C ALA A 150 13.55 9.27 1.92
N GLU A 151 12.44 8.89 2.57
CA GLU A 151 11.79 7.59 2.36
C GLU A 151 11.21 7.47 0.94
N THR A 152 10.57 8.52 0.40
CA THR A 152 10.05 8.50 -0.97
C THR A 152 11.17 8.40 -1.99
N GLU A 153 12.29 9.08 -1.79
CA GLU A 153 13.49 8.99 -2.63
C GLU A 153 14.07 7.56 -2.61
N ALA A 154 14.20 6.96 -1.43
CA ALA A 154 14.66 5.59 -1.27
C ALA A 154 13.72 4.58 -1.99
N LYS A 155 12.40 4.82 -1.96
CA LYS A 155 11.42 4.00 -2.67
C LYS A 155 11.50 4.11 -4.20
N MET A 156 12.00 5.22 -4.74
CA MET A 156 12.25 5.39 -6.17
C MET A 156 13.55 4.72 -6.64
N ARG A 157 14.52 4.55 -5.76
CA ARG A 157 15.86 4.07 -6.12
C ARG A 157 15.87 2.80 -6.97
N PRO A 158 15.10 1.72 -6.66
CA PRO A 158 15.07 0.51 -7.50
C PRO A 158 14.63 0.76 -8.94
N LEU A 159 13.73 1.73 -9.18
CA LEU A 159 13.30 2.10 -10.52
C LEU A 159 14.39 2.90 -11.26
N LEU A 160 15.06 3.82 -10.57
CA LEU A 160 16.17 4.60 -11.13
C LEU A 160 17.34 3.67 -11.50
N ASP A 161 17.71 2.76 -10.60
CA ASP A 161 18.77 1.76 -10.85
C ASP A 161 18.44 0.87 -12.07
N ALA A 162 17.19 0.45 -12.21
CA ALA A 162 16.72 -0.33 -13.38
C ALA A 162 16.80 0.46 -14.70
N LEU A 163 16.73 1.78 -14.64
CA LEU A 163 16.85 2.70 -15.78
C LEU A 163 18.30 3.11 -16.06
N GLY A 164 19.23 2.80 -15.18
CA GLY A 164 20.64 3.17 -15.29
C GLY A 164 20.92 4.66 -15.00
N VAL A 165 20.10 5.30 -14.14
CA VAL A 165 20.20 6.71 -13.76
C VAL A 165 20.26 6.88 -12.25
#